data_8fd59d4856594ccdf887b5d87d271e2d
#
_entry.id   8fd59d4856594ccdf887b5d87d271e2d
#
_cell.length_a   1.000
_cell.length_b   1.000
_cell.length_c   1.000
_cell.angle_alpha   90.00
_cell.angle_beta   90.00
_cell.angle_gamma   90.00
#
_symmetry.space_group_name_H-M   'P 1'
#
loop_
_entity.id
_entity.type
_entity.pdbx_description
1 polymer ?
#
loop_
_entity_poly.entity_id
_entity_poly.type
_entity_poly.pdbx_seq_one_letter_code
_entity_poly.pdbx_strand_id
1 'polypeptide(L)'
;MERIVDILRNLESIPSPSGLSDRVISYIEDLAGTADIGTRRTNKGGLVVGNHSSPKLVISGHIDTLGAMVSGINSDGHLALAKIGGPILPSFEGEYVTIKTSSGREFRGTLLLNNPAAHVNQEAEKTVRKTDNMHIRLDAEVGKKEDTEKLGIRIGDFICFDPRFEYTDTGYIKSRFLDDKAGAAAMLDAMLALGHSGLRDLPVAFFFSNFEEVGHGASAGLPATALEMLVVDKGVVGEKVGGDESSVSIC
;
A
#
# COMPACT_ATOMS: atom_id res chain seq x y z
N MET A 1 -2.26 -15.89 -16.89
CA MET A 1 -2.39 -15.95 -15.40
C MET A 1 -1.05 -15.72 -14.71
N GLU A 2 0.06 -16.31 -15.14
CA GLU A 2 1.40 -16.09 -14.55
C GLU A 2 1.80 -14.61 -14.51
N ARG A 3 1.63 -13.87 -15.63
CA ARG A 3 2.01 -12.45 -15.70
C ARG A 3 1.35 -11.57 -14.64
N ILE A 4 0.04 -11.69 -14.41
CA ILE A 4 -0.66 -10.88 -13.41
C ILE A 4 -0.21 -11.22 -11.98
N VAL A 5 0.09 -12.49 -11.69
CA VAL A 5 0.63 -12.92 -10.39
C VAL A 5 2.02 -12.34 -10.15
N ASP A 6 2.87 -12.31 -11.18
CA ASP A 6 4.20 -11.71 -11.08
C ASP A 6 4.15 -10.18 -10.91
N ILE A 7 3.25 -9.51 -11.63
CA ILE A 7 2.98 -8.07 -11.43
C ILE A 7 2.55 -7.82 -9.99
N LEU A 8 1.58 -8.57 -9.49
CA LEU A 8 1.07 -8.41 -8.14
C LEU A 8 2.16 -8.68 -7.09
N ARG A 9 2.94 -9.76 -7.24
CA ARG A 9 4.07 -10.07 -6.37
C ARG A 9 5.08 -8.91 -6.30
N ASN A 10 5.40 -8.31 -7.43
CA ASN A 10 6.29 -7.17 -7.50
C ASN A 10 5.68 -5.93 -6.82
N LEU A 11 4.41 -5.61 -7.08
CA LEU A 11 3.70 -4.52 -6.41
C LEU A 11 3.70 -4.72 -4.89
N GLU A 12 3.37 -5.91 -4.40
CA GLU A 12 3.35 -6.25 -2.98
C GLU A 12 4.73 -6.13 -2.32
N SER A 13 5.80 -6.45 -3.05
CA SER A 13 7.17 -6.33 -2.54
C SER A 13 7.63 -4.88 -2.34
N ILE A 14 6.92 -3.90 -2.93
CA ILE A 14 7.26 -2.49 -2.82
C ILE A 14 6.32 -1.83 -1.79
N PRO A 15 6.79 -1.50 -0.59
CA PRO A 15 5.98 -0.79 0.39
C PRO A 15 5.53 0.58 -0.13
N SER A 16 4.24 0.86 0.03
CA SER A 16 3.63 2.11 -0.46
C SER A 16 2.56 2.69 0.48
N PRO A 17 2.79 2.79 1.81
CA PRO A 17 1.81 3.49 2.64
C PRO A 17 1.59 4.90 2.10
N SER A 18 0.34 5.43 2.26
CA SER A 18 -0.03 6.75 1.70
C SER A 18 1.02 7.81 2.02
N GLY A 19 1.56 8.44 0.99
CA GLY A 19 2.67 9.40 1.08
C GLY A 19 4.06 8.82 0.79
N LEU A 20 4.22 7.50 0.65
CA LEU A 20 5.46 6.83 0.28
C LEU A 20 5.31 6.02 -1.01
N SER A 21 4.75 6.59 -2.06
CA SER A 21 4.38 5.86 -3.28
C SER A 21 5.39 5.97 -4.42
N ASP A 22 6.45 6.78 -4.29
CA ASP A 22 7.36 7.06 -5.41
C ASP A 22 7.97 5.81 -6.04
N ARG A 23 8.37 4.82 -5.23
CA ARG A 23 9.01 3.59 -5.73
C ARG A 23 8.03 2.71 -6.51
N VAL A 24 6.80 2.58 -6.03
CA VAL A 24 5.78 1.79 -6.73
C VAL A 24 5.31 2.51 -8.01
N ILE A 25 5.22 3.83 -7.99
CA ILE A 25 4.96 4.63 -9.20
C ILE A 25 6.09 4.48 -10.21
N SER A 26 7.36 4.53 -9.81
CA SER A 26 8.49 4.28 -10.70
C SER A 26 8.45 2.87 -11.31
N TYR A 27 8.10 1.86 -10.53
CA TYR A 27 7.92 0.49 -11.05
C TYR A 27 6.86 0.44 -12.16
N ILE A 28 5.73 1.14 -11.97
CA ILE A 28 4.66 1.20 -13.00
C ILE A 28 5.14 1.97 -14.24
N GLU A 29 5.88 3.06 -14.07
CA GLU A 29 6.48 3.81 -15.19
C GLU A 29 7.45 2.95 -16.00
N ASP A 30 8.33 2.23 -15.32
CA ASP A 30 9.30 1.33 -15.95
C ASP A 30 8.57 0.23 -16.74
N LEU A 31 7.54 -0.37 -16.14
CA LEU A 31 6.74 -1.40 -16.79
C LEU A 31 6.00 -0.86 -18.03
N ALA A 32 5.40 0.33 -17.95
CA ALA A 32 4.76 0.99 -19.08
C ALA A 32 5.79 1.31 -20.19
N GLY A 33 6.99 1.75 -19.81
CA GLY A 33 8.10 2.02 -20.71
C GLY A 33 8.54 0.81 -21.53
N THR A 34 8.48 -0.41 -20.95
CA THR A 34 8.80 -1.65 -21.70
C THR A 34 7.84 -1.92 -22.86
N ALA A 35 6.64 -1.37 -22.80
CA ALA A 35 5.60 -1.50 -23.83
C ALA A 35 5.42 -0.21 -24.68
N ASP A 36 6.34 0.76 -24.57
CA ASP A 36 6.28 2.07 -25.23
C ASP A 36 4.97 2.81 -24.93
N ILE A 37 4.52 2.76 -23.70
CA ILE A 37 3.30 3.43 -23.23
C ILE A 37 3.67 4.69 -22.46
N GLY A 38 3.09 5.83 -22.85
CA GLY A 38 3.33 7.13 -22.24
C GLY A 38 2.82 7.22 -20.81
N THR A 39 3.56 7.93 -19.97
CA THR A 39 3.20 8.16 -18.57
C THR A 39 3.27 9.64 -18.21
N ARG A 40 2.47 10.05 -17.22
CA ARG A 40 2.49 11.41 -16.67
C ARG A 40 2.20 11.37 -15.16
N ARG A 41 3.20 11.72 -14.37
CA ARG A 41 3.00 11.90 -12.91
C ARG A 41 2.11 13.11 -12.65
N THR A 42 1.26 13.00 -11.64
CA THR A 42 0.44 14.10 -11.14
C THR A 42 1.13 14.80 -9.97
N ASN A 43 0.77 16.04 -9.69
CA ASN A 43 1.32 16.79 -8.55
C ASN A 43 0.99 16.13 -7.20
N LYS A 44 0.00 15.25 -7.16
CA LYS A 44 -0.41 14.51 -5.97
C LYS A 44 0.23 13.12 -5.87
N GLY A 45 1.22 12.83 -6.72
CA GLY A 45 1.98 11.58 -6.68
C GLY A 45 1.27 10.37 -7.31
N GLY A 46 0.16 10.55 -8.02
CA GLY A 46 -0.46 9.51 -8.86
C GLY A 46 0.15 9.49 -10.26
N LEU A 47 -0.19 8.48 -11.06
CA LEU A 47 0.32 8.26 -12.41
C LEU A 47 -0.81 8.05 -13.40
N VAL A 48 -0.84 8.88 -14.45
CA VAL A 48 -1.69 8.67 -15.63
C VAL A 48 -0.87 7.92 -16.68
N VAL A 49 -1.40 6.84 -17.22
CA VAL A 49 -0.75 5.99 -18.22
C VAL A 49 -1.64 5.82 -19.43
N GLY A 50 -1.11 6.04 -20.63
CA GLY A 50 -1.82 5.87 -21.89
C GLY A 50 -1.26 6.75 -23.01
N ASN A 51 -1.61 6.40 -24.25
CA ASN A 51 -1.08 7.05 -25.45
C ASN A 51 -2.10 7.90 -26.20
N HIS A 52 -3.37 7.89 -25.78
CA HIS A 52 -4.39 8.70 -26.45
C HIS A 52 -4.31 10.17 -26.01
N SER A 53 -4.29 11.10 -26.98
CA SER A 53 -4.13 12.54 -26.70
C SER A 53 -5.31 13.16 -25.95
N SER A 54 -6.49 12.56 -26.03
CA SER A 54 -7.75 13.04 -25.44
C SER A 54 -8.56 11.87 -24.87
N PRO A 55 -8.10 11.20 -23.83
CA PRO A 55 -8.83 10.07 -23.25
C PRO A 55 -10.20 10.53 -22.73
N LYS A 56 -11.23 9.72 -22.98
CA LYS A 56 -12.61 9.96 -22.55
C LYS A 56 -13.00 9.09 -21.37
N LEU A 57 -12.47 7.86 -21.31
CA LEU A 57 -12.60 6.94 -20.19
C LEU A 57 -11.30 6.90 -19.41
N VAL A 58 -11.40 7.00 -18.09
CA VAL A 58 -10.29 6.75 -17.16
C VAL A 58 -10.62 5.52 -16.32
N ILE A 59 -9.74 4.52 -16.34
CA ILE A 59 -9.80 3.37 -15.44
C ILE A 59 -8.87 3.68 -14.29
N SER A 60 -9.41 3.76 -13.07
CA SER A 60 -8.67 4.21 -11.88
C SER A 60 -8.68 3.18 -10.77
N GLY A 61 -7.53 2.91 -10.19
CA GLY A 61 -7.33 2.16 -8.96
C GLY A 61 -6.29 2.85 -8.09
N HIS A 62 -6.21 2.55 -6.81
CA HIS A 62 -5.20 3.14 -5.96
C HIS A 62 -3.98 2.24 -5.76
N ILE A 63 -2.85 2.84 -5.45
CA ILE A 63 -1.57 2.12 -5.30
C ILE A 63 -1.00 2.29 -3.88
N ASP A 64 -1.53 3.24 -3.13
CA ASP A 64 -1.17 3.41 -1.74
C ASP A 64 -1.84 2.36 -0.85
N THR A 65 -1.22 2.08 0.28
CA THR A 65 -1.64 1.05 1.22
C THR A 65 -1.77 1.62 2.62
N LEU A 66 -2.41 0.85 3.49
CA LEU A 66 -2.32 1.05 4.93
C LEU A 66 -0.87 1.01 5.41
N GLY A 67 -0.60 1.73 6.50
CA GLY A 67 0.71 1.75 7.12
C GLY A 67 0.70 2.48 8.45
N ALA A 68 1.88 2.94 8.86
CA ALA A 68 2.02 3.83 10.00
C ALA A 68 3.24 4.77 9.82
N MET A 69 3.35 5.72 10.74
CA MET A 69 4.44 6.67 10.82
C MET A 69 4.98 6.70 12.24
N VAL A 70 6.27 6.92 12.40
CA VAL A 70 6.87 7.17 13.71
C VAL A 70 6.29 8.46 14.27
N SER A 71 5.51 8.37 15.35
CA SER A 71 4.94 9.53 16.06
C SER A 71 5.76 9.96 17.27
N GLY A 72 6.66 9.12 17.74
CA GLY A 72 7.54 9.37 18.87
C GLY A 72 8.59 8.29 19.04
N ILE A 73 9.61 8.57 19.83
CA ILE A 73 10.61 7.62 20.30
C ILE A 73 10.52 7.58 21.82
N ASN A 74 10.19 6.43 22.37
CA ASN A 74 10.02 6.21 23.79
C ASN A 74 11.36 6.26 24.54
N SER A 75 11.31 6.39 25.86
CA SER A 75 12.53 6.47 26.70
C SER A 75 13.41 5.21 26.65
N ASP A 76 12.83 4.04 26.30
CA ASP A 76 13.49 2.75 26.12
C ASP A 76 13.99 2.52 24.67
N GLY A 77 13.83 3.50 23.78
CA GLY A 77 14.25 3.43 22.39
C GLY A 77 13.21 2.83 21.42
N HIS A 78 12.09 2.27 21.92
CA HIS A 78 11.02 1.77 21.06
C HIS A 78 10.26 2.92 20.36
N LEU A 79 9.57 2.61 19.25
CA LEU A 79 8.87 3.64 18.48
C LEU A 79 7.37 3.65 18.80
N ALA A 80 6.86 4.82 19.13
CA ALA A 80 5.43 5.09 19.08
C ALA A 80 5.00 5.29 17.62
N LEU A 81 3.74 4.95 17.31
CA LEU A 81 3.22 4.97 15.94
C LEU A 81 1.93 5.78 15.80
N ALA A 82 1.78 6.46 14.68
CA ALA A 82 0.50 6.98 14.19
C ALA A 82 0.08 6.18 12.96
N LYS A 83 -1.19 5.80 12.88
CA LYS A 83 -1.72 5.04 11.74
C LYS A 83 -1.77 5.90 10.48
N ILE A 84 -1.50 5.28 9.34
CA ILE A 84 -1.82 5.79 8.01
C ILE A 84 -2.99 4.95 7.49
N GLY A 85 -4.11 5.60 7.20
CA GLY A 85 -5.36 4.92 6.90
C GLY A 85 -6.00 4.27 8.13
N GLY A 86 -6.73 3.18 7.90
CA GLY A 86 -7.53 2.49 8.90
C GLY A 86 -7.04 1.10 9.34
N PRO A 87 -5.72 0.82 9.56
CA PRO A 87 -5.31 -0.51 9.98
C PRO A 87 -5.95 -0.91 11.30
N ILE A 88 -6.52 -2.12 11.33
CA ILE A 88 -7.12 -2.73 12.53
C ILE A 88 -5.99 -3.40 13.31
N LEU A 89 -5.43 -2.70 14.29
CA LEU A 89 -4.20 -3.10 14.99
C LEU A 89 -4.19 -4.52 15.56
N PRO A 90 -5.30 -5.11 16.04
CA PRO A 90 -5.31 -6.53 16.43
C PRO A 90 -4.86 -7.49 15.34
N SER A 91 -5.10 -7.18 14.05
CA SER A 91 -4.65 -8.01 12.93
C SER A 91 -3.18 -7.81 12.57
N PHE A 92 -2.53 -6.83 13.19
CA PHE A 92 -1.12 -6.47 12.94
C PHE A 92 -0.20 -6.74 14.16
N GLU A 93 -0.76 -7.15 15.32
CA GLU A 93 0.07 -7.51 16.47
C GLU A 93 0.97 -8.70 16.12
N GLY A 94 2.28 -8.57 16.42
CA GLY A 94 3.29 -9.56 16.07
C GLY A 94 3.82 -9.47 14.64
N GLU A 95 3.30 -8.53 13.83
CA GLU A 95 3.78 -8.35 12.46
C GLU A 95 5.16 -7.69 12.42
N TYR A 96 5.93 -8.15 11.45
CA TYR A 96 7.19 -7.52 11.09
C TYR A 96 6.95 -6.26 10.30
N VAL A 97 7.82 -5.29 10.55
CA VAL A 97 7.77 -4.00 9.89
C VAL A 97 9.14 -3.60 9.36
N THR A 98 9.12 -2.76 8.33
CA THR A 98 10.29 -2.02 7.87
C THR A 98 10.09 -0.54 8.18
N ILE A 99 11.00 0.03 8.94
CA ILE A 99 11.08 1.48 9.17
C ILE A 99 11.91 2.07 8.04
N LYS A 100 11.31 2.98 7.25
CA LYS A 100 11.96 3.68 6.15
C LYS A 100 12.26 5.11 6.58
N THR A 101 13.54 5.41 6.75
CA THR A 101 13.98 6.75 7.15
C THR A 101 14.03 7.71 5.97
N SER A 102 13.90 8.99 6.24
CA SER A 102 14.06 10.07 5.25
C SER A 102 15.43 10.10 4.59
N SER A 103 16.46 9.49 5.22
CA SER A 103 17.81 9.32 4.65
C SER A 103 17.93 8.10 3.72
N GLY A 104 16.87 7.31 3.53
CA GLY A 104 16.86 6.10 2.70
C GLY A 104 17.37 4.84 3.42
N ARG A 105 17.70 4.90 4.71
CA ARG A 105 18.06 3.72 5.51
C ARG A 105 16.80 2.96 5.90
N GLU A 106 16.95 1.65 6.04
CA GLU A 106 15.86 0.75 6.44
C GLU A 106 16.26 -0.02 7.71
N PHE A 107 15.30 -0.18 8.62
CA PHE A 107 15.46 -0.97 9.84
C PHE A 107 14.29 -1.93 9.97
N ARG A 108 14.54 -3.06 10.60
CA ARG A 108 13.47 -4.05 10.89
C ARG A 108 12.96 -3.84 12.31
N GLY A 109 11.74 -4.30 12.54
CA GLY A 109 11.13 -4.32 13.87
C GLY A 109 9.84 -5.12 13.87
N THR A 110 9.17 -5.14 15.02
CA THR A 110 7.92 -5.87 15.24
C THR A 110 6.94 -4.99 15.99
N LEU A 111 5.66 -5.01 15.58
CA LEU A 111 4.58 -4.33 16.30
C LEU A 111 4.14 -5.20 17.49
N LEU A 112 4.26 -4.67 18.69
CA LEU A 112 3.95 -5.38 19.94
C LEU A 112 3.07 -4.51 20.85
N LEU A 113 2.35 -5.18 21.75
CA LEU A 113 1.77 -4.53 22.94
C LEU A 113 2.89 -3.99 23.84
N ASN A 114 2.67 -2.89 24.55
CA ASN A 114 3.68 -2.29 25.45
C ASN A 114 4.13 -3.24 26.56
N ASN A 115 3.25 -4.13 27.00
CA ASN A 115 3.58 -5.19 27.95
C ASN A 115 2.97 -6.53 27.47
N PRO A 116 3.62 -7.24 26.51
CA PRO A 116 3.01 -8.36 25.80
C PRO A 116 3.07 -9.70 26.57
N ALA A 117 3.92 -9.81 27.59
CA ALA A 117 4.19 -11.09 28.25
C ALA A 117 3.06 -11.49 29.21
N ALA A 118 2.20 -12.43 28.81
CA ALA A 118 1.04 -12.88 29.57
C ALA A 118 1.39 -13.38 30.98
N HIS A 119 2.58 -13.97 31.19
CA HIS A 119 3.02 -14.44 32.50
C HIS A 119 3.22 -13.33 33.55
N VAL A 120 3.47 -12.11 33.11
CA VAL A 120 3.67 -10.95 34.00
C VAL A 120 2.63 -9.86 33.80
N ASN A 121 1.76 -10.00 32.79
CA ASN A 121 0.65 -9.10 32.50
C ASN A 121 -0.63 -9.90 32.26
N GLN A 122 -1.40 -10.15 33.31
CA GLN A 122 -2.66 -10.91 33.25
C GLN A 122 -3.74 -10.21 32.41
N GLU A 123 -3.60 -8.91 32.14
CA GLU A 123 -4.54 -8.14 31.32
C GLU A 123 -4.11 -8.08 29.84
N ALA A 124 -3.01 -8.71 29.43
CA ALA A 124 -2.51 -8.67 28.06
C ALA A 124 -3.57 -9.09 27.03
N GLU A 125 -4.32 -10.15 27.31
CA GLU A 125 -5.40 -10.64 26.41
C GLU A 125 -6.57 -9.65 26.28
N LYS A 126 -6.90 -8.94 27.37
CA LYS A 126 -8.05 -8.02 27.42
C LYS A 126 -7.70 -6.60 26.98
N THR A 127 -6.42 -6.27 26.90
CA THR A 127 -5.97 -4.93 26.53
C THR A 127 -6.36 -4.64 25.10
N VAL A 128 -7.15 -3.57 24.90
CA VAL A 128 -7.53 -3.12 23.55
C VAL A 128 -6.29 -2.66 22.79
N ARG A 129 -6.07 -3.21 21.60
CA ARG A 129 -4.92 -2.85 20.73
C ARG A 129 -5.19 -1.49 20.08
N LYS A 130 -4.47 -0.48 20.55
CA LYS A 130 -4.52 0.90 20.02
C LYS A 130 -3.13 1.52 20.10
N THR A 131 -2.90 2.59 19.38
CA THR A 131 -1.58 3.24 19.28
C THR A 131 -0.96 3.62 20.61
N ASP A 132 -1.77 3.96 21.62
CA ASP A 132 -1.27 4.37 22.94
C ASP A 132 -0.66 3.24 23.75
N ASN A 133 -1.01 1.99 23.47
CA ASN A 133 -0.54 0.82 24.20
C ASN A 133 0.19 -0.22 23.33
N MET A 134 0.58 0.19 22.14
CA MET A 134 1.43 -0.59 21.24
C MET A 134 2.67 0.22 20.84
N HIS A 135 3.73 -0.47 20.47
CA HIS A 135 4.98 0.13 20.01
C HIS A 135 5.63 -0.75 18.93
N ILE A 136 6.56 -0.17 18.19
CA ILE A 136 7.48 -0.93 17.36
C ILE A 136 8.76 -1.18 18.16
N ARG A 137 9.06 -2.45 18.39
CA ARG A 137 10.35 -2.91 18.91
C ARG A 137 11.31 -3.03 17.73
N LEU A 138 12.43 -2.32 17.78
CA LEU A 138 13.45 -2.38 16.74
C LEU A 138 14.31 -3.65 16.88
N ASP A 139 14.72 -4.21 15.75
CA ASP A 139 15.72 -5.28 15.67
C ASP A 139 17.13 -4.64 15.64
N ALA A 140 17.43 -3.85 16.68
CA ALA A 140 18.68 -3.15 16.88
C ALA A 140 18.97 -3.00 18.38
N GLU A 141 20.24 -2.88 18.75
CA GLU A 141 20.64 -2.60 20.13
C GLU A 141 20.30 -1.15 20.49
N VAL A 142 19.12 -0.96 21.06
CA VAL A 142 18.65 0.31 21.60
C VAL A 142 18.12 0.07 23.02
N GLY A 143 18.48 0.93 23.93
CA GLY A 143 18.02 0.89 25.33
C GLY A 143 17.50 2.22 25.81
N LYS A 144 17.62 3.26 24.99
CA LYS A 144 17.14 4.61 25.26
C LYS A 144 16.92 5.38 23.97
N LYS A 145 16.18 6.47 24.07
CA LYS A 145 15.80 7.34 22.94
C LYS A 145 17.01 7.74 22.08
N GLU A 146 18.11 8.16 22.70
CA GLU A 146 19.29 8.65 21.99
C GLU A 146 19.95 7.57 21.11
N ASP A 147 19.80 6.29 21.46
CA ASP A 147 20.36 5.20 20.65
C ASP A 147 19.59 5.05 19.35
N THR A 148 18.27 5.12 19.40
CA THR A 148 17.38 5.12 18.22
C THR A 148 17.62 6.36 17.35
N GLU A 149 17.80 7.54 17.95
CA GLU A 149 18.11 8.77 17.23
C GLU A 149 19.47 8.71 16.51
N LYS A 150 20.49 8.04 17.08
CA LYS A 150 21.78 7.78 16.43
C LYS A 150 21.68 6.87 15.21
N LEU A 151 20.69 5.96 15.18
CA LEU A 151 20.40 5.17 13.99
C LEU A 151 19.88 6.05 12.83
N GLY A 152 19.47 7.28 13.11
CA GLY A 152 18.93 8.21 12.12
C GLY A 152 17.41 8.13 11.98
N ILE A 153 16.73 7.36 12.84
CA ILE A 153 15.27 7.28 12.88
C ILE A 153 14.71 8.57 13.48
N ARG A 154 13.66 9.11 12.89
CA ARG A 154 13.01 10.38 13.26
C ARG A 154 11.50 10.24 13.28
N ILE A 155 10.85 11.15 14.00
CA ILE A 155 9.40 11.36 13.88
C ILE A 155 9.09 11.70 12.42
N GLY A 156 8.06 11.06 11.85
CA GLY A 156 7.69 11.20 10.45
C GLY A 156 8.28 10.13 9.53
N ASP A 157 9.21 9.31 9.98
CA ASP A 157 9.68 8.14 9.22
C ASP A 157 8.56 7.12 9.08
N PHE A 158 8.49 6.44 7.92
CA PHE A 158 7.42 5.49 7.62
C PHE A 158 7.65 4.14 8.29
N ILE A 159 6.57 3.55 8.76
CA ILE A 159 6.50 2.17 9.26
C ILE A 159 5.66 1.37 8.27
N CYS A 160 6.31 0.50 7.53
CA CYS A 160 5.69 -0.34 6.51
C CYS A 160 5.52 -1.75 7.06
N PHE A 161 4.29 -2.25 7.12
CA PHE A 161 4.00 -3.63 7.50
C PHE A 161 4.36 -4.60 6.37
N ASP A 162 4.86 -5.78 6.71
CA ASP A 162 5.17 -6.81 5.73
C ASP A 162 3.88 -7.31 5.04
N PRO A 163 3.85 -7.43 3.70
CA PRO A 163 2.65 -7.79 2.94
C PRO A 163 2.25 -9.25 3.15
N ARG A 164 3.18 -10.14 3.50
CA ARG A 164 2.96 -11.60 3.64
C ARG A 164 2.39 -12.22 2.38
N PHE A 165 2.90 -11.78 1.22
CA PHE A 165 2.46 -12.31 -0.07
C PHE A 165 2.77 -13.80 -0.18
N GLU A 166 1.73 -14.58 -0.50
CA GLU A 166 1.83 -16.01 -0.79
C GLU A 166 0.97 -16.35 -2.01
N TYR A 167 1.53 -17.06 -2.97
CA TYR A 167 0.79 -17.71 -4.03
C TYR A 167 0.89 -19.22 -3.83
N THR A 168 -0.24 -19.87 -3.55
CA THR A 168 -0.30 -21.28 -3.17
C THR A 168 -0.32 -22.17 -4.40
N ASP A 169 0.10 -23.45 -4.26
CA ASP A 169 0.01 -24.46 -5.31
C ASP A 169 -1.43 -24.76 -5.76
N THR A 170 -2.42 -24.40 -4.93
CA THR A 170 -3.84 -24.50 -5.23
C THR A 170 -4.40 -23.29 -5.98
N GLY A 171 -3.57 -22.29 -6.29
CA GLY A 171 -3.95 -21.11 -7.06
C GLY A 171 -4.50 -19.94 -6.26
N TYR A 172 -4.45 -19.98 -4.92
CA TYR A 172 -4.87 -18.86 -4.08
C TYR A 172 -3.75 -17.87 -3.85
N ILE A 173 -4.12 -16.59 -3.78
CA ILE A 173 -3.23 -15.50 -3.40
C ILE A 173 -3.68 -14.97 -2.03
N LYS A 174 -2.72 -14.83 -1.14
CA LYS A 174 -2.91 -14.20 0.17
C LYS A 174 -1.89 -13.06 0.31
N SER A 175 -2.37 -11.88 0.70
CA SER A 175 -1.53 -10.74 1.04
C SER A 175 -2.31 -9.75 1.90
N ARG A 176 -1.61 -8.79 2.53
CA ARG A 176 -2.25 -7.73 3.33
C ARG A 176 -2.80 -6.59 2.50
N PHE A 177 -2.24 -6.36 1.31
CA PHE A 177 -2.48 -5.16 0.53
C PHE A 177 -3.08 -5.47 -0.86
N LEU A 178 -3.89 -6.54 -0.94
CA LEU A 178 -4.72 -6.82 -2.12
C LEU A 178 -5.68 -5.65 -2.41
N ASP A 179 -6.03 -4.91 -1.42
CA ASP A 179 -6.63 -3.60 -1.43
C ASP A 179 -5.54 -2.52 -1.61
N ASP A 180 -5.36 -1.86 -2.74
CA ASP A 180 -5.95 -2.20 -4.06
C ASP A 180 -4.86 -2.63 -5.07
N LYS A 181 -3.77 -3.23 -4.56
CA LYS A 181 -2.70 -3.75 -5.43
C LYS A 181 -3.19 -4.87 -6.36
N ALA A 182 -4.25 -5.60 -5.99
CA ALA A 182 -4.84 -6.59 -6.87
C ALA A 182 -5.56 -5.91 -8.06
N GLY A 183 -6.34 -4.86 -7.81
CA GLY A 183 -6.94 -4.05 -8.86
C GLY A 183 -5.88 -3.38 -9.73
N ALA A 184 -4.85 -2.80 -9.12
CA ALA A 184 -3.73 -2.21 -9.85
C ALA A 184 -3.00 -3.24 -10.74
N ALA A 185 -2.81 -4.49 -10.26
CA ALA A 185 -2.22 -5.56 -11.06
C ALA A 185 -3.10 -5.95 -12.25
N ALA A 186 -4.43 -6.01 -12.06
CA ALA A 186 -5.38 -6.27 -13.14
C ALA A 186 -5.36 -5.13 -14.18
N MET A 187 -5.30 -3.89 -13.73
CA MET A 187 -5.18 -2.72 -14.61
C MET A 187 -3.87 -2.76 -15.41
N LEU A 188 -2.74 -3.10 -14.78
CA LEU A 188 -1.44 -3.22 -15.45
C LEU A 188 -1.43 -4.38 -16.46
N ASP A 189 -2.02 -5.51 -16.12
CA ASP A 189 -2.14 -6.66 -17.05
C ASP A 189 -2.97 -6.29 -18.29
N ALA A 190 -4.10 -5.60 -18.08
CA ALA A 190 -4.96 -5.10 -19.17
C ALA A 190 -4.23 -4.05 -20.04
N MET A 191 -3.53 -3.12 -19.41
CA MET A 191 -2.71 -2.10 -20.08
C MET A 191 -1.66 -2.74 -20.98
N LEU A 192 -0.91 -3.72 -20.47
CA LEU A 192 0.10 -4.45 -21.25
C LEU A 192 -0.51 -5.30 -22.38
N ALA A 193 -1.71 -5.84 -22.17
CA ALA A 193 -2.43 -6.57 -23.21
C ALA A 193 -2.90 -5.68 -24.37
N LEU A 194 -3.32 -4.46 -24.07
CA LEU A 194 -3.66 -3.44 -25.09
C LEU A 194 -2.42 -2.97 -25.84
N GLY A 195 -1.32 -2.78 -25.14
CA GLY A 195 -0.05 -2.29 -25.67
C GLY A 195 -0.15 -0.87 -26.26
N HIS A 196 0.94 -0.43 -26.90
CA HIS A 196 1.05 0.92 -27.48
C HIS A 196 -0.09 1.25 -28.45
N SER A 197 -0.36 0.38 -29.42
CA SER A 197 -1.35 0.63 -30.48
C SER A 197 -2.77 0.68 -29.92
N GLY A 198 -3.15 -0.26 -29.04
CA GLY A 198 -4.48 -0.25 -28.44
C GLY A 198 -4.71 1.01 -27.61
N LEU A 199 -3.72 1.44 -26.81
CA LEU A 199 -3.83 2.66 -25.98
C LEU A 199 -3.72 3.96 -26.76
N ARG A 200 -3.20 3.94 -28.00
CA ARG A 200 -3.25 5.08 -28.91
C ARG A 200 -4.63 5.20 -29.59
N ASP A 201 -5.18 4.07 -30.00
CA ASP A 201 -6.39 4.04 -30.83
C ASP A 201 -7.68 4.10 -29.98
N LEU A 202 -7.65 3.65 -28.74
CA LEU A 202 -8.75 3.73 -27.80
C LEU A 202 -8.66 5.00 -26.92
N PRO A 203 -9.76 5.76 -26.74
CA PRO A 203 -9.76 6.97 -25.92
C PRO A 203 -9.78 6.65 -24.41
N VAL A 204 -8.85 5.81 -23.97
CA VAL A 204 -8.73 5.29 -22.59
C VAL A 204 -7.40 5.74 -22.00
N ALA A 205 -7.39 6.04 -20.70
CA ALA A 205 -6.20 6.15 -19.88
C ALA A 205 -6.39 5.35 -18.58
N PHE A 206 -5.29 4.84 -18.04
CA PHE A 206 -5.25 4.27 -16.69
C PHE A 206 -4.75 5.33 -15.72
N PHE A 207 -5.32 5.37 -14.52
CA PHE A 207 -4.89 6.27 -13.47
C PHE A 207 -4.63 5.50 -12.18
N PHE A 208 -3.36 5.39 -11.82
CA PHE A 208 -2.92 4.84 -10.54
C PHE A 208 -2.90 5.98 -9.53
N SER A 209 -3.93 6.04 -8.69
CA SER A 209 -4.10 7.11 -7.72
C SER A 209 -3.29 6.86 -6.45
N ASN A 210 -3.12 7.90 -5.64
CA ASN A 210 -2.46 7.90 -4.35
C ASN A 210 -3.32 8.62 -3.32
N PHE A 211 -3.14 8.33 -2.02
CA PHE A 211 -3.90 8.90 -0.91
C PHE A 211 -5.37 8.45 -0.83
N GLU A 212 -5.72 7.30 -1.41
CA GLU A 212 -7.08 6.75 -1.28
C GLU A 212 -7.36 6.36 0.17
N GLU A 213 -6.45 5.65 0.82
CA GLU A 213 -6.52 5.14 2.20
C GLU A 213 -6.69 6.25 3.26
N VAL A 214 -6.46 7.50 2.88
CA VAL A 214 -6.67 8.69 3.71
C VAL A 214 -7.75 9.63 3.15
N GLY A 215 -8.59 9.13 2.25
CA GLY A 215 -9.82 9.79 1.81
C GLY A 215 -9.66 10.78 0.65
N HIS A 216 -8.58 10.70 -0.14
CA HIS A 216 -8.35 11.61 -1.26
C HIS A 216 -8.39 10.94 -2.64
N GLY A 217 -7.71 9.81 -2.82
CA GLY A 217 -7.72 9.00 -4.04
C GLY A 217 -7.61 9.80 -5.34
N ALA A 218 -8.47 9.47 -6.28
CA ALA A 218 -8.53 10.07 -7.62
C ALA A 218 -9.18 11.46 -7.67
N SER A 219 -9.32 12.17 -6.57
CA SER A 219 -9.95 13.51 -6.51
C SER A 219 -9.21 14.60 -7.32
N ALA A 220 -7.97 14.34 -7.75
CA ALA A 220 -7.17 15.27 -8.54
C ALA A 220 -6.21 14.54 -9.49
N GLY A 221 -5.86 15.20 -10.61
CA GLY A 221 -4.87 14.70 -11.57
C GLY A 221 -5.45 13.98 -12.77
N LEU A 222 -6.76 13.78 -12.82
CA LEU A 222 -7.44 13.22 -13.98
C LEU A 222 -7.18 14.02 -15.25
N PRO A 223 -7.15 13.38 -16.44
CA PRO A 223 -7.14 14.09 -17.71
C PRO A 223 -8.36 15.00 -17.85
N ALA A 224 -8.15 16.26 -18.24
CA ALA A 224 -9.25 17.24 -18.39
C ALA A 224 -10.29 16.85 -19.46
N THR A 225 -9.96 15.89 -20.33
CA THR A 225 -10.83 15.39 -21.39
C THR A 225 -11.68 14.20 -20.98
N ALA A 226 -11.48 13.67 -19.77
CA ALA A 226 -12.23 12.54 -19.23
C ALA A 226 -13.72 12.88 -19.07
N LEU A 227 -14.58 12.02 -19.55
CA LEU A 227 -16.05 12.11 -19.41
C LEU A 227 -16.60 11.03 -18.50
N GLU A 228 -15.88 9.91 -18.42
CA GLU A 228 -16.28 8.73 -17.65
C GLU A 228 -15.09 8.22 -16.83
N MET A 229 -15.38 7.65 -15.68
CA MET A 229 -14.39 6.99 -14.84
C MET A 229 -14.93 5.64 -14.36
N LEU A 230 -14.16 4.59 -14.61
CA LEU A 230 -14.35 3.27 -14.02
C LEU A 230 -13.37 3.13 -12.85
N VAL A 231 -13.89 3.00 -11.64
CA VAL A 231 -13.07 2.74 -10.47
C VAL A 231 -12.93 1.23 -10.28
N VAL A 232 -11.70 0.79 -10.14
CA VAL A 232 -11.32 -0.58 -9.77
C VAL A 232 -10.87 -0.54 -8.32
N ASP A 233 -11.55 -1.30 -7.48
CA ASP A 233 -11.26 -1.38 -6.06
C ASP A 233 -11.81 -2.70 -5.50
N LYS A 234 -11.50 -3.04 -4.25
CA LYS A 234 -12.01 -4.25 -3.60
C LYS A 234 -13.53 -4.23 -3.46
N GLY A 235 -14.17 -5.38 -3.64
CA GLY A 235 -15.56 -5.61 -3.20
C GLY A 235 -15.59 -5.99 -1.73
N VAL A 236 -16.50 -5.40 -0.95
CA VAL A 236 -16.70 -5.78 0.45
C VAL A 236 -17.56 -7.05 0.50
N VAL A 237 -17.09 -8.06 1.23
CA VAL A 237 -17.81 -9.32 1.50
C VAL A 237 -18.13 -9.41 3.00
N GLY A 238 -19.35 -9.76 3.35
CA GLY A 238 -19.79 -9.90 4.73
C GLY A 238 -21.28 -10.09 4.89
N GLU A 239 -21.76 -10.20 6.13
CA GLU A 239 -23.18 -10.28 6.42
C GLU A 239 -23.94 -9.05 5.86
N LYS A 240 -25.05 -9.28 5.18
CA LYS A 240 -25.94 -8.25 4.60
C LYS A 240 -25.34 -7.48 3.40
N VAL A 241 -24.22 -7.92 2.87
CA VAL A 241 -23.63 -7.41 1.63
C VAL A 241 -23.76 -8.48 0.56
N GLY A 242 -24.22 -8.09 -0.64
CA GLY A 242 -24.34 -9.01 -1.77
C GLY A 242 -22.97 -9.41 -2.31
N GLY A 243 -22.84 -10.66 -2.74
CA GLY A 243 -21.60 -11.19 -3.30
C GLY A 243 -20.86 -12.14 -2.34
N ASP A 244 -19.88 -12.82 -2.90
CA ASP A 244 -18.99 -13.74 -2.21
C ASP A 244 -17.55 -13.59 -2.75
N GLU A 245 -16.61 -14.36 -2.22
CA GLU A 245 -15.20 -14.29 -2.63
C GLU A 245 -14.91 -14.70 -4.09
N SER A 246 -15.90 -15.29 -4.78
CA SER A 246 -15.82 -15.69 -6.19
C SER A 246 -16.52 -14.72 -7.14
N SER A 247 -17.13 -13.66 -6.60
CA SER A 247 -17.94 -12.69 -7.34
C SER A 247 -17.18 -11.40 -7.61
N VAL A 248 -17.52 -10.73 -8.73
CA VAL A 248 -17.13 -9.34 -8.99
C VAL A 248 -18.29 -8.44 -8.56
N SER A 249 -18.01 -7.48 -7.68
CA SER A 249 -18.99 -6.46 -7.28
C SER A 249 -19.02 -5.33 -8.31
N ILE A 250 -20.21 -4.97 -8.79
CA ILE A 250 -20.45 -3.83 -9.67
C ILE A 250 -21.43 -2.90 -8.94
N CYS A 251 -21.00 -1.65 -8.67
CA CYS A 251 -21.78 -0.63 -7.95
C CYS A 251 -22.14 0.54 -8.86
#